data_6c9068c3009d0548030fb5947f95bb9f
#
_entry.id   6c9068c3009d0548030fb5947f95bb9f
#
_cell.length_a   1.000
_cell.length_b   1.000
_cell.length_c   1.000
_cell.angle_alpha   90.00
_cell.angle_beta   90.00
_cell.angle_gamma   90.00
#
_symmetry.space_group_name_H-M   'P 1'
#
loop_
_entity.id
_entity.type
_entity.pdbx_description
1 polymer ?
#
loop_
_entity_poly.entity_id
_entity_poly.type
_entity_poly.pdbx_seq_one_letter_code
_entity_poly.pdbx_strand_id
1 'polypeptide(L)'
;MHLPDGSVAHAIPQGPLAIFPGSFDPLHDGHRTLAAVVAWKFGRPVHFELSRTNVEKPELSDEVVNTRIEQFRGFAPIWVTQAAIFEAKSALFPGALFVVGFDTALRLLDAKYYADGAHRDASLQAIRERGCRFVVGGRIDSSSVFRTWENPGELFEVLTEADFRFDLSSTELRAKLC
;
A
#
# COMPACT_ATOMS: atom_id res chain seq x y z
N MET A 1 -9.35 -8.28 -10.46
CA MET A 1 -8.08 -7.61 -10.82
C MET A 1 -8.21 -7.05 -12.21
N HIS A 2 -7.93 -5.77 -12.39
CA HIS A 2 -7.83 -5.13 -13.69
C HIS A 2 -6.39 -5.20 -14.17
N LEU A 3 -6.20 -5.64 -15.39
CA LEU A 3 -4.88 -5.77 -16.03
C LEU A 3 -4.54 -4.51 -16.84
N PRO A 4 -3.24 -4.27 -17.11
CA PRO A 4 -2.82 -3.08 -17.86
C PRO A 4 -3.42 -2.96 -19.27
N ASP A 5 -3.76 -4.08 -19.91
CA ASP A 5 -4.43 -4.13 -21.22
C ASP A 5 -5.94 -3.83 -21.16
N GLY A 6 -6.48 -3.60 -19.95
CA GLY A 6 -7.89 -3.32 -19.70
C GLY A 6 -8.75 -4.57 -19.50
N SER A 7 -8.19 -5.77 -19.60
CA SER A 7 -8.91 -7.00 -19.30
C SER A 7 -9.07 -7.20 -17.78
N VAL A 8 -9.95 -8.12 -17.39
CA VAL A 8 -10.23 -8.42 -15.98
C VAL A 8 -9.93 -9.89 -15.70
N ALA A 9 -9.07 -10.12 -14.69
CA ALA A 9 -8.79 -11.46 -14.19
C ALA A 9 -9.47 -11.66 -12.81
N HIS A 10 -9.98 -12.87 -12.57
CA HIS A 10 -10.71 -13.22 -11.36
C HIS A 10 -9.90 -14.10 -10.39
N ALA A 11 -8.71 -14.54 -10.80
CA ALA A 11 -7.85 -15.38 -9.98
C ALA A 11 -6.62 -14.60 -9.48
N ILE A 12 -6.22 -14.86 -8.24
CA ILE A 12 -4.96 -14.36 -7.71
C ILE A 12 -3.82 -15.14 -8.36
N PRO A 13 -2.82 -14.48 -8.96
CA PRO A 13 -1.66 -15.15 -9.53
C PRO A 13 -0.96 -16.00 -8.46
N GLN A 14 -0.46 -17.15 -8.87
CA GLN A 14 0.34 -18.01 -7.99
C GLN A 14 1.73 -17.41 -7.81
N GLY A 15 2.26 -17.50 -6.60
CA GLY A 15 3.62 -17.04 -6.28
C GLY A 15 3.70 -15.82 -5.38
N PRO A 16 4.92 -15.41 -5.03
CA PRO A 16 5.13 -14.32 -4.09
C PRO A 16 4.83 -12.97 -4.75
N LEU A 17 3.81 -12.27 -4.27
CA LEU A 17 3.41 -10.95 -4.75
C LEU A 17 3.84 -9.87 -3.75
N ALA A 18 4.11 -8.66 -4.28
CA ALA A 18 4.03 -7.45 -3.50
C ALA A 18 2.70 -6.75 -3.80
N ILE A 19 1.99 -6.35 -2.76
CA ILE A 19 0.70 -5.65 -2.87
C ILE A 19 0.89 -4.22 -2.37
N PHE A 20 0.53 -3.26 -3.21
CA PHE A 20 0.62 -1.84 -2.87
C PHE A 20 -0.77 -1.25 -2.67
N PRO A 21 -1.28 -1.23 -1.43
CA PRO A 21 -2.57 -0.61 -1.12
C PRO A 21 -2.48 0.91 -1.16
N GLY A 22 -3.48 1.55 -1.75
CA GLY A 22 -3.53 3.01 -1.78
C GLY A 22 -4.85 3.56 -2.31
N SER A 23 -5.06 4.86 -2.10
CA SER A 23 -6.20 5.56 -2.69
C SER A 23 -5.95 6.02 -4.12
N PHE A 24 -4.70 6.24 -4.49
CA PHE A 24 -4.26 6.67 -5.84
C PHE A 24 -5.08 7.85 -6.40
N ASP A 25 -5.13 8.90 -5.60
CA ASP A 25 -5.95 10.08 -5.85
C ASP A 25 -5.10 11.38 -5.84
N PRO A 26 -4.31 11.61 -6.90
CA PRO A 26 -4.03 10.75 -8.06
C PRO A 26 -2.91 9.72 -7.83
N LEU A 27 -2.75 8.79 -8.78
CA LEU A 27 -1.52 8.00 -8.97
C LEU A 27 -0.41 8.97 -9.44
N HIS A 28 0.77 8.89 -8.82
CA HIS A 28 1.90 9.78 -9.14
C HIS A 28 3.24 9.03 -9.17
N ASP A 29 4.29 9.71 -9.62
CA ASP A 29 5.60 9.09 -9.82
C ASP A 29 6.20 8.51 -8.54
N GLY A 30 5.90 9.05 -7.37
CA GLY A 30 6.31 8.45 -6.09
C GLY A 30 5.76 7.04 -5.90
N HIS A 31 4.50 6.78 -6.29
CA HIS A 31 3.93 5.44 -6.25
C HIS A 31 4.64 4.53 -7.26
N ARG A 32 4.88 5.03 -8.49
CA ARG A 32 5.53 4.27 -9.56
C ARG A 32 6.97 3.91 -9.20
N THR A 33 7.73 4.86 -8.69
CA THR A 33 9.13 4.67 -8.28
C THR A 33 9.22 3.69 -7.11
N LEU A 34 8.37 3.85 -6.07
CA LEU A 34 8.35 2.93 -4.94
C LEU A 34 8.03 1.50 -5.38
N ALA A 35 7.04 1.34 -6.27
CA ALA A 35 6.70 0.03 -6.80
C ALA A 35 7.88 -0.60 -7.59
N ALA A 36 8.57 0.19 -8.41
CA ALA A 36 9.74 -0.28 -9.17
C ALA A 36 10.89 -0.69 -8.26
N VAL A 37 11.19 0.11 -7.23
CA VAL A 37 12.23 -0.21 -6.22
C VAL A 37 11.90 -1.51 -5.50
N VAL A 38 10.65 -1.68 -5.06
CA VAL A 38 10.22 -2.92 -4.38
C VAL A 38 10.30 -4.11 -5.31
N ALA A 39 9.83 -3.99 -6.55
CA ALA A 39 9.90 -5.08 -7.53
C ALA A 39 11.34 -5.54 -7.76
N TRP A 40 12.26 -4.59 -7.93
CA TRP A 40 13.69 -4.88 -8.13
C TRP A 40 14.36 -5.48 -6.89
N LYS A 41 14.18 -4.85 -5.73
CA LYS A 41 14.89 -5.22 -4.49
C LYS A 41 14.44 -6.57 -3.93
N PHE A 42 13.15 -6.89 -4.06
CA PHE A 42 12.57 -8.12 -3.49
C PHE A 42 12.27 -9.20 -4.52
N GLY A 43 12.49 -8.93 -5.82
CA GLY A 43 12.20 -9.89 -6.89
C GLY A 43 10.73 -10.31 -6.97
N ARG A 44 9.79 -9.43 -6.58
CA ARG A 44 8.35 -9.70 -6.54
C ARG A 44 7.59 -8.76 -7.47
N PRO A 45 6.70 -9.25 -8.34
CA PRO A 45 5.83 -8.37 -9.10
C PRO A 45 4.94 -7.56 -8.15
N VAL A 46 4.84 -6.25 -8.40
CA VAL A 46 4.01 -5.35 -7.60
C VAL A 46 2.65 -5.19 -8.26
N HIS A 47 1.60 -5.56 -7.55
CA HIS A 47 0.23 -5.29 -7.90
C HIS A 47 -0.32 -4.20 -6.98
N PHE A 48 -1.05 -3.26 -7.54
CA PHE A 48 -1.71 -2.22 -6.75
C PHE A 48 -3.04 -2.74 -6.19
N GLU A 49 -3.51 -2.13 -5.10
CA GLU A 49 -4.80 -2.49 -4.49
C GLU A 49 -5.54 -1.22 -4.07
N LEU A 50 -6.78 -1.10 -4.55
CA LEU A 50 -7.73 -0.07 -4.18
C LEU A 50 -8.85 -0.71 -3.36
N SER A 51 -8.96 -0.36 -2.08
CA SER A 51 -10.13 -0.75 -1.30
C SER A 51 -11.29 0.19 -1.56
N ARG A 52 -12.47 -0.36 -1.90
CA ARG A 52 -13.72 0.41 -2.00
C ARG A 52 -14.16 0.94 -0.64
N THR A 53 -13.90 0.16 0.41
CA THR A 53 -14.24 0.49 1.80
C THR A 53 -13.04 1.07 2.53
N ASN A 54 -13.29 2.00 3.43
CA ASN A 54 -12.31 2.59 4.31
C ASN A 54 -12.89 2.71 5.71
N VAL A 55 -12.06 2.58 6.76
CA VAL A 55 -12.52 2.67 8.16
C VAL A 55 -13.09 4.07 8.49
N GLU A 56 -12.53 5.11 7.89
CA GLU A 56 -12.81 6.51 8.22
C GLU A 56 -13.61 7.27 7.15
N LYS A 57 -13.91 6.64 6.01
CA LYS A 57 -14.54 7.31 4.87
C LYS A 57 -15.69 6.50 4.29
N PRO A 58 -16.66 7.14 3.65
CA PRO A 58 -17.71 6.44 2.89
C PRO A 58 -17.11 5.52 1.82
N GLU A 59 -17.88 4.51 1.45
CA GLU A 59 -17.51 3.63 0.33
C GLU A 59 -17.41 4.43 -0.97
N LEU A 60 -16.40 4.06 -1.78
CA LEU A 60 -16.18 4.70 -3.08
C LEU A 60 -17.29 4.32 -4.07
N SER A 61 -17.85 5.31 -4.78
CA SER A 61 -18.75 5.05 -5.88
C SER A 61 -18.06 4.34 -7.04
N ASP A 62 -18.83 3.67 -7.90
CA ASP A 62 -18.31 3.01 -9.10
C ASP A 62 -17.57 3.98 -10.02
N GLU A 63 -18.06 5.21 -10.15
CA GLU A 63 -17.43 6.26 -10.95
C GLU A 63 -16.03 6.60 -10.44
N VAL A 64 -15.90 6.81 -9.12
CA VAL A 64 -14.60 7.09 -8.48
C VAL A 64 -13.64 5.90 -8.64
N VAL A 65 -14.13 4.68 -8.44
CA VAL A 65 -13.33 3.46 -8.61
C VAL A 65 -12.84 3.37 -10.05
N ASN A 66 -13.72 3.53 -11.04
CA ASN A 66 -13.35 3.46 -12.46
C ASN A 66 -12.33 4.54 -12.85
N THR A 67 -12.51 5.77 -12.40
CA THR A 67 -11.55 6.86 -12.63
C THR A 67 -10.17 6.53 -12.07
N ARG A 68 -10.10 5.91 -10.90
CA ARG A 68 -8.83 5.53 -10.28
C ARG A 68 -8.17 4.35 -10.99
N ILE A 69 -8.94 3.34 -11.38
CA ILE A 69 -8.43 2.16 -12.13
C ILE A 69 -7.83 2.58 -13.48
N GLU A 70 -8.47 3.52 -14.18
CA GLU A 70 -8.03 3.95 -15.51
C GLU A 70 -6.59 4.49 -15.52
N GLN A 71 -6.11 5.04 -14.39
CA GLN A 71 -4.72 5.50 -14.24
C GLN A 71 -3.67 4.38 -14.32
N PHE A 72 -4.11 3.12 -14.17
CA PHE A 72 -3.24 1.94 -14.22
C PHE A 72 -3.18 1.27 -15.58
N ARG A 73 -4.00 1.71 -16.55
CA ARG A 73 -3.99 1.20 -17.92
C ARG A 73 -2.61 1.42 -18.56
N GLY A 74 -2.06 0.38 -19.15
CA GLY A 74 -0.70 0.39 -19.71
C GLY A 74 0.44 0.42 -18.68
N PHE A 75 0.13 0.37 -17.37
CA PHE A 75 1.14 0.49 -16.33
C PHE A 75 1.26 -0.77 -15.45
N ALA A 76 0.26 -1.10 -14.67
CA ALA A 76 0.36 -2.18 -13.68
C ALA A 76 -1.02 -2.80 -13.37
N PRO A 77 -1.06 -4.06 -12.89
CA PRO A 77 -2.29 -4.64 -12.38
C PRO A 77 -2.80 -3.94 -11.14
N ILE A 78 -4.12 -3.75 -11.04
CA ILE A 78 -4.78 -3.21 -9.85
C ILE A 78 -5.95 -4.10 -9.40
N TRP A 79 -5.97 -4.43 -8.11
CA TRP A 79 -7.07 -5.11 -7.45
C TRP A 79 -8.06 -4.09 -6.91
N VAL A 80 -9.35 -4.39 -7.04
CA VAL A 80 -10.40 -3.68 -6.31
C VAL A 80 -10.93 -4.64 -5.25
N THR A 81 -10.88 -4.24 -4.00
CA THR A 81 -11.29 -5.08 -2.86
C THR A 81 -12.28 -4.35 -1.96
N GLN A 82 -12.85 -5.07 -0.99
CA GLN A 82 -13.62 -4.51 0.12
C GLN A 82 -12.85 -4.63 1.45
N ALA A 83 -11.55 -4.91 1.40
CA ALA A 83 -10.71 -5.09 2.58
C ALA A 83 -10.24 -3.75 3.12
N ALA A 84 -10.94 -3.17 4.09
CA ALA A 84 -10.64 -1.87 4.66
C ALA A 84 -9.33 -1.87 5.48
N ILE A 85 -9.01 -2.97 6.16
CA ILE A 85 -7.87 -3.11 7.08
C ILE A 85 -6.86 -4.16 6.57
N PHE A 86 -5.61 -4.06 7.04
CA PHE A 86 -4.53 -4.94 6.57
C PHE A 86 -4.72 -6.40 6.99
N GLU A 87 -5.39 -6.67 8.09
CA GLU A 87 -5.73 -8.04 8.47
C GLU A 87 -6.64 -8.69 7.42
N ALA A 88 -7.67 -7.98 6.95
CA ALA A 88 -8.53 -8.45 5.87
C ALA A 88 -7.76 -8.58 4.54
N LYS A 89 -6.86 -7.63 4.22
CA LYS A 89 -6.00 -7.70 3.04
C LYS A 89 -5.08 -8.93 3.10
N SER A 90 -4.50 -9.25 4.27
CA SER A 90 -3.64 -10.41 4.44
C SER A 90 -4.37 -11.74 4.25
N ALA A 91 -5.66 -11.79 4.54
CA ALA A 91 -6.50 -12.95 4.25
C ALA A 91 -6.75 -13.14 2.74
N LEU A 92 -6.85 -12.03 1.99
CA LEU A 92 -6.98 -12.08 0.52
C LEU A 92 -5.65 -12.40 -0.17
N PHE A 93 -4.53 -11.94 0.37
CA PHE A 93 -3.19 -12.06 -0.23
C PHE A 93 -2.21 -12.72 0.75
N PRO A 94 -2.38 -13.99 1.11
CA PRO A 94 -1.46 -14.67 2.02
C PRO A 94 -0.05 -14.73 1.43
N GLY A 95 0.98 -14.53 2.27
CA GLY A 95 2.38 -14.47 1.88
C GLY A 95 2.80 -13.17 1.16
N ALA A 96 1.89 -12.21 1.04
CA ALA A 96 2.19 -10.96 0.35
C ALA A 96 3.21 -10.08 1.12
N LEU A 97 4.00 -9.34 0.35
CA LEU A 97 4.77 -8.20 0.82
C LEU A 97 3.96 -6.92 0.60
N PHE A 98 3.41 -6.35 1.66
CA PHE A 98 2.62 -5.12 1.57
C PHE A 98 3.55 -3.90 1.47
N VAL A 99 3.36 -3.11 0.41
CA VAL A 99 4.10 -1.86 0.20
C VAL A 99 3.31 -0.72 0.85
N VAL A 100 3.93 -0.02 1.79
CA VAL A 100 3.27 1.07 2.52
C VAL A 100 4.19 2.28 2.66
N GLY A 101 3.62 3.47 2.70
CA GLY A 101 4.34 4.66 3.10
C GLY A 101 4.54 4.73 4.62
N PHE A 102 5.49 5.52 5.05
CA PHE A 102 5.86 5.70 6.46
C PHE A 102 4.65 6.03 7.37
N ASP A 103 3.78 6.96 6.95
CA ASP A 103 2.60 7.33 7.75
C ASP A 103 1.60 6.17 7.91
N THR A 104 1.43 5.35 6.87
CA THR A 104 0.56 4.17 6.93
C THR A 104 1.15 3.14 7.87
N ALA A 105 2.47 2.97 7.85
CA ALA A 105 3.17 2.07 8.74
C ALA A 105 3.04 2.50 10.22
N LEU A 106 3.13 3.80 10.52
CA LEU A 106 2.86 4.32 11.86
C LEU A 106 1.43 4.02 12.34
N ARG A 107 0.43 4.16 11.45
CA ARG A 107 -0.97 3.85 11.78
C ARG A 107 -1.20 2.38 12.09
N LEU A 108 -0.46 1.47 11.45
CA LEU A 108 -0.52 0.04 11.76
C LEU A 108 -0.12 -0.30 13.19
N LEU A 109 0.73 0.52 13.81
CA LEU A 109 1.19 0.33 15.19
C LEU A 109 0.40 1.15 16.22
N ASP A 110 -0.37 2.12 15.79
CA ASP A 110 -1.12 3.02 16.67
C ASP A 110 -2.43 2.37 17.11
N ALA A 111 -2.54 2.06 18.40
CA ALA A 111 -3.70 1.39 18.99
C ALA A 111 -5.03 2.14 18.77
N LYS A 112 -4.98 3.46 18.49
CA LYS A 112 -6.21 4.24 18.25
C LYS A 112 -6.99 3.81 17.01
N TYR A 113 -6.38 3.08 16.07
CA TYR A 113 -7.04 2.52 14.88
C TYR A 113 -7.64 1.13 15.10
N TYR A 114 -7.59 0.62 16.33
CA TYR A 114 -8.11 -0.67 16.75
C TYR A 114 -9.07 -0.49 17.93
N ALA A 115 -9.77 -1.54 18.32
CA ALA A 115 -10.62 -1.48 19.52
C ALA A 115 -9.78 -1.21 20.79
N ASP A 116 -8.60 -1.82 20.85
CA ASP A 116 -7.60 -1.64 21.91
C ASP A 116 -6.21 -2.16 21.46
N GLY A 117 -5.23 -2.09 22.37
CA GLY A 117 -3.88 -2.58 22.10
C GLY A 117 -3.79 -4.09 21.89
N ALA A 118 -4.61 -4.89 22.60
CA ALA A 118 -4.63 -6.34 22.44
C ALA A 118 -5.21 -6.72 21.07
N HIS A 119 -6.22 -6.02 20.58
CA HIS A 119 -6.78 -6.22 19.24
C HIS A 119 -5.75 -5.87 18.16
N ARG A 120 -4.99 -4.76 18.33
CA ARG A 120 -3.88 -4.43 17.43
C ARG A 120 -2.86 -5.57 17.36
N ASP A 121 -2.42 -6.08 18.50
CA ASP A 121 -1.39 -7.11 18.58
C ASP A 121 -1.89 -8.44 17.96
N ALA A 122 -3.13 -8.82 18.21
CA ALA A 122 -3.76 -9.96 17.57
C ALA A 122 -3.86 -9.82 16.05
N SER A 123 -4.21 -8.63 15.55
CA SER A 123 -4.29 -8.32 14.13
C SER A 123 -2.91 -8.41 13.45
N LEU A 124 -1.86 -7.85 14.06
CA LEU A 124 -0.49 -7.95 13.57
C LEU A 124 0.02 -9.40 13.59
N GLN A 125 -0.32 -10.16 14.61
CA GLN A 125 0.02 -11.58 14.71
C GLN A 125 -0.67 -12.39 13.61
N ALA A 126 -1.95 -12.14 13.34
CA ALA A 126 -2.68 -12.81 12.26
C ALA A 126 -2.08 -12.51 10.87
N ILE A 127 -1.62 -11.28 10.63
CA ILE A 127 -0.90 -10.90 9.41
C ILE A 127 0.41 -11.69 9.28
N ARG A 128 1.18 -11.81 10.37
CA ARG A 128 2.44 -12.56 10.43
C ARG A 128 2.20 -14.06 10.17
N GLU A 129 1.20 -14.66 10.79
CA GLU A 129 0.86 -16.09 10.64
C GLU A 129 0.45 -16.45 9.22
N ARG A 130 -0.12 -15.50 8.47
CA ARG A 130 -0.39 -15.64 7.03
C ARG A 130 0.86 -15.47 6.15
N GLY A 131 2.05 -15.33 6.76
CA GLY A 131 3.32 -15.14 6.05
C GLY A 131 3.51 -13.77 5.41
N CYS A 132 2.64 -12.80 5.74
CA CYS A 132 2.73 -11.46 5.22
C CYS A 132 3.78 -10.63 5.96
N ARG A 133 4.37 -9.66 5.25
CA ARG A 133 5.30 -8.66 5.76
C ARG A 133 4.99 -7.31 5.14
N PHE A 134 5.62 -6.26 5.67
CA PHE A 134 5.53 -4.91 5.14
C PHE A 134 6.89 -4.43 4.66
N VAL A 135 6.91 -3.72 3.53
CA VAL A 135 8.03 -2.87 3.13
C VAL A 135 7.60 -1.42 3.23
N VAL A 136 8.38 -0.64 3.94
CA VAL A 136 8.05 0.75 4.28
C VAL A 136 8.91 1.69 3.45
N GLY A 137 8.27 2.47 2.57
CA GLY A 137 8.90 3.61 1.91
C GLY A 137 8.97 4.80 2.88
N GLY A 138 10.17 5.30 3.12
CA GLY A 138 10.35 6.55 3.89
C GLY A 138 9.74 7.76 3.17
N ARG A 139 9.64 8.86 3.87
CA ARG A 139 9.15 10.13 3.31
C ARG A 139 9.99 11.30 3.78
N ILE A 140 9.98 12.37 3.00
CA ILE A 140 10.49 13.67 3.44
C ILE A 140 9.37 14.42 4.14
N ASP A 141 9.65 14.95 5.32
CA ASP A 141 8.72 15.82 6.04
C ASP A 141 8.80 17.28 5.58
N SER A 142 7.95 18.14 6.14
CA SER A 142 7.93 19.57 5.85
C SER A 142 9.23 20.32 6.18
N SER A 143 10.13 19.71 6.95
CA SER A 143 11.45 20.22 7.30
C SER A 143 12.55 19.70 6.39
N SER A 144 12.20 19.03 5.27
CA SER A 144 13.12 18.39 4.32
C SER A 144 13.96 17.27 4.94
N VAL A 145 13.51 16.70 6.06
CA VAL A 145 14.18 15.59 6.73
C VAL A 145 13.53 14.27 6.29
N PHE A 146 14.38 13.31 5.90
CA PHE A 146 13.93 11.96 5.56
C PHE A 146 13.51 11.21 6.82
N ARG A 147 12.24 10.82 6.88
CA ARG A 147 11.64 10.05 7.97
C ARG A 147 11.63 8.58 7.62
N THR A 148 12.23 7.80 8.50
CA THR A 148 12.31 6.34 8.42
C THR A 148 12.28 5.74 9.83
N TRP A 149 12.26 4.43 9.95
CA TRP A 149 12.36 3.73 11.22
C TRP A 149 13.74 3.13 11.45
N GLU A 150 14.25 3.35 12.64
CA GLU A 150 15.33 2.58 13.18
C GLU A 150 14.74 1.39 13.94
N ASN A 151 14.96 0.17 13.49
CA ASN A 151 14.56 -1.04 14.20
C ASN A 151 13.03 -1.32 14.29
N PRO A 152 12.31 -1.47 13.17
CA PRO A 152 10.85 -1.60 13.13
C PRO A 152 10.32 -3.00 13.53
N GLY A 153 11.19 -3.94 13.91
CA GLY A 153 10.84 -5.34 14.19
C GLY A 153 10.69 -6.20 12.92
N GLU A 154 10.58 -7.51 13.09
CA GLU A 154 10.65 -8.50 11.99
C GLU A 154 9.50 -8.42 10.96
N LEU A 155 8.38 -7.80 11.31
CA LEU A 155 7.23 -7.67 10.42
C LEU A 155 7.45 -6.61 9.33
N PHE A 156 8.38 -5.67 9.56
CA PHE A 156 8.61 -4.53 8.69
C PHE A 156 10.04 -4.50 8.16
N GLU A 157 10.18 -4.26 6.88
CA GLU A 157 11.45 -3.96 6.23
C GLU A 157 11.40 -2.53 5.72
N VAL A 158 12.40 -1.73 6.06
CA VAL A 158 12.40 -0.30 5.78
C VAL A 158 13.36 0.01 4.65
N LEU A 159 12.89 0.72 3.65
CA LEU A 159 13.74 1.27 2.61
C LEU A 159 14.52 2.47 3.15
N THR A 160 15.82 2.49 2.89
CA THR A 160 16.68 3.62 3.22
C THR A 160 16.45 4.79 2.26
N GLU A 161 16.97 5.96 2.60
CA GLU A 161 16.95 7.13 1.70
C GLU A 161 17.69 6.84 0.37
N ALA A 162 18.74 6.01 0.41
CA ALA A 162 19.47 5.57 -0.78
C ALA A 162 18.66 4.59 -1.65
N ASP A 163 17.76 3.79 -1.05
CA ASP A 163 16.89 2.90 -1.80
C ASP A 163 15.75 3.67 -2.50
N PHE A 164 15.12 4.58 -1.76
CA PHE A 164 13.94 5.32 -2.22
C PHE A 164 13.85 6.68 -1.54
N ARG A 165 13.82 7.72 -2.34
CA ARG A 165 13.51 9.09 -1.92
C ARG A 165 12.53 9.72 -2.89
N PHE A 166 11.44 10.26 -2.38
CA PHE A 166 10.47 11.01 -3.17
C PHE A 166 9.92 12.19 -2.36
N ASP A 167 10.02 13.38 -2.92
CA ASP A 167 9.84 14.66 -2.21
C ASP A 167 8.41 15.22 -2.33
N LEU A 168 7.45 14.48 -2.91
CA LEU A 168 6.07 14.92 -3.10
C LEU A 168 5.07 13.91 -2.52
N SER A 169 3.99 14.41 -1.92
CA SER A 169 2.86 13.60 -1.47
C SER A 169 1.61 13.83 -2.33
N SER A 170 0.67 12.87 -2.33
CA SER A 170 -0.64 13.02 -3.00
C SER A 170 -1.39 14.26 -2.49
N THR A 171 -1.20 14.64 -1.23
CA THR A 171 -1.82 15.83 -0.63
C THR A 171 -1.26 17.12 -1.23
N GLU A 172 0.05 17.22 -1.40
CA GLU A 172 0.71 18.37 -2.03
C GLU A 172 0.36 18.47 -3.51
N LEU A 173 0.24 17.34 -4.21
CA LEU A 173 -0.18 17.31 -5.61
C LEU A 173 -1.62 17.81 -5.77
N ARG A 174 -2.55 17.38 -4.91
CA ARG A 174 -3.94 17.91 -4.92
C ARG A 174 -3.99 19.41 -4.67
N ALA A 175 -3.20 19.91 -3.72
CA ALA A 175 -3.13 21.34 -3.43
C ALA A 175 -2.56 22.19 -4.59
N LYS A 176 -1.80 21.60 -5.51
CA LYS A 176 -1.26 22.28 -6.70
C LYS A 176 -2.21 22.21 -7.91
N LEU A 177 -3.22 21.36 -7.89
CA LEU A 177 -4.20 21.20 -8.97
C LEU A 177 -5.52 21.96 -8.73
N CYS A 178 -5.70 22.55 -7.54
CA CYS A 178 -6.76 23.50 -7.18
C CYS A 178 -6.26 24.94 -7.26
#